data_ef8976ca5612c397ff346e6b0f2d637e
#
_entry.id   ef8976ca5612c397ff346e6b0f2d637e
#
_cell.length_a   1.000
_cell.length_b   1.000
_cell.length_c   1.000
_cell.angle_alpha   90.00
_cell.angle_beta   90.00
_cell.angle_gamma   90.00
#
_symmetry.space_group_name_H-M   'P 1'
#
loop_
_entity.id
_entity.type
_entity.pdbx_description
1 polymer ?
#
loop_
_entity_poly.entity_id
_entity_poly.type
_entity_poly.pdbx_seq_one_letter_code
_entity_poly.pdbx_strand_id
1 'polypeptide(L)'
;MAIQKKSTSIHVNIFLDGLDNKLQKEESWELYSIMNRLTKANGKMWGTTIVGFGNNHYKYKNGNEGDWFLTGFSPRNKGFNLYLMSEIIKSELDKLGKYKKRKDFIFFKKLSDIDKVVLEQIIKSSIDFLSK
;
A
#
# COMPACT_ATOMS: atom_id res chain seq x y z
N MET A 1 -7.49 -20.77 -6.32
CA MET A 1 -6.87 -20.04 -7.41
C MET A 1 -6.60 -18.62 -7.00
N ALA A 2 -5.38 -18.23 -7.08
CA ALA A 2 -5.10 -16.83 -6.88
C ALA A 2 -5.57 -16.10 -8.14
N ILE A 3 -6.56 -15.27 -7.99
CA ILE A 3 -6.94 -14.39 -9.06
C ILE A 3 -5.87 -13.33 -9.14
N GLN A 4 -5.11 -13.36 -10.22
CA GLN A 4 -4.14 -12.32 -10.42
C GLN A 4 -4.87 -11.05 -10.78
N LYS A 5 -4.76 -10.07 -9.91
CA LYS A 5 -5.29 -8.76 -10.19
C LYS A 5 -4.34 -8.06 -11.13
N LYS A 6 -4.82 -7.74 -12.32
CA LYS A 6 -4.02 -7.00 -13.27
C LYS A 6 -4.01 -5.53 -12.90
N SER A 7 -2.84 -4.92 -12.99
CA SER A 7 -2.72 -3.50 -12.74
C SER A 7 -3.26 -2.69 -13.91
N THR A 8 -3.87 -1.54 -13.60
CA THR A 8 -4.29 -0.57 -14.60
C THR A 8 -4.15 0.83 -14.02
N SER A 9 -3.58 1.75 -14.79
CA SER A 9 -3.38 3.13 -14.34
C SER A 9 -4.57 4.04 -14.69
N ILE A 10 -5.48 3.56 -15.52
CA ILE A 10 -6.51 4.43 -16.09
C ILE A 10 -7.49 4.95 -15.03
N HIS A 11 -7.74 4.17 -13.99
CA HIS A 11 -8.85 4.47 -13.07
C HIS A 11 -8.43 4.96 -11.69
N VAL A 12 -7.15 5.21 -11.44
CA VAL A 12 -6.73 5.67 -10.12
C VAL A 12 -7.37 7.00 -9.76
N ASN A 13 -7.29 7.97 -10.67
CA ASN A 13 -7.90 9.29 -10.44
C ASN A 13 -9.40 9.19 -10.21
N ILE A 14 -10.06 8.39 -11.04
CA ILE A 14 -11.50 8.20 -10.93
C ILE A 14 -11.85 7.57 -9.58
N PHE A 15 -11.09 6.56 -9.19
CA PHE A 15 -11.34 5.85 -7.94
C PHE A 15 -11.16 6.78 -6.73
N LEU A 16 -10.02 7.48 -6.65
CA LEU A 16 -9.72 8.33 -5.50
C LEU A 16 -10.62 9.57 -5.45
N ASP A 17 -10.87 10.20 -6.60
CA ASP A 17 -11.74 11.37 -6.63
C ASP A 17 -13.20 11.01 -6.39
N GLY A 18 -13.56 9.75 -6.56
CA GLY A 18 -14.91 9.27 -6.29
C GLY A 18 -15.20 8.93 -4.84
N LEU A 19 -14.22 9.06 -3.95
CA LEU A 19 -14.44 8.79 -2.53
C LEU A 19 -15.36 9.84 -1.92
N ASP A 20 -16.36 9.37 -1.16
CA ASP A 20 -17.36 10.27 -0.59
C ASP A 20 -16.82 11.11 0.57
N ASN A 21 -15.91 10.54 1.35
CA ASN A 21 -15.35 11.23 2.51
C ASN A 21 -14.23 12.15 2.06
N LYS A 22 -14.41 13.45 2.26
CA LYS A 22 -13.44 14.45 1.81
C LYS A 22 -12.07 14.26 2.46
N LEU A 23 -12.03 14.01 3.76
CA LEU A 23 -10.78 13.81 4.48
C LEU A 23 -10.06 12.56 3.97
N GLN A 24 -10.81 11.47 3.77
CA GLN A 24 -10.24 10.24 3.24
C GLN A 24 -9.67 10.44 1.84
N LYS A 25 -10.36 11.22 1.01
CA LYS A 25 -9.85 11.53 -0.32
C LYS A 25 -8.53 12.29 -0.24
N GLU A 26 -8.46 13.31 0.60
CA GLU A 26 -7.23 14.09 0.78
C GLU A 26 -6.09 13.23 1.30
N GLU A 27 -6.37 12.39 2.29
CA GLU A 27 -5.37 11.49 2.86
C GLU A 27 -4.93 10.43 1.86
N SER A 28 -5.85 9.96 1.01
CA SER A 28 -5.52 9.01 -0.06
C SER A 28 -4.51 9.61 -1.03
N TRP A 29 -4.72 10.84 -1.44
CA TRP A 29 -3.79 11.52 -2.33
C TRP A 29 -2.44 11.79 -1.65
N GLU A 30 -2.45 12.03 -0.35
CA GLU A 30 -1.20 12.17 0.40
C GLU A 30 -0.42 10.86 0.43
N LEU A 31 -1.10 9.74 0.68
CA LEU A 31 -0.47 8.42 0.61
C LEU A 31 0.05 8.14 -0.79
N TYR A 32 -0.71 8.49 -1.81
CA TYR A 32 -0.27 8.36 -3.20
C TYR A 32 1.05 9.09 -3.43
N SER A 33 1.13 10.34 -2.98
CA SER A 33 2.34 11.13 -3.14
C SER A 33 3.54 10.50 -2.46
N ILE A 34 3.36 10.01 -1.24
CA ILE A 34 4.43 9.37 -0.48
C ILE A 34 4.93 8.13 -1.23
N MET A 35 4.03 7.26 -1.63
CA MET A 35 4.38 6.02 -2.30
C MET A 35 4.97 6.26 -3.69
N ASN A 36 4.42 7.22 -4.42
CA ASN A 36 4.95 7.60 -5.72
C ASN A 36 6.40 8.07 -5.61
N ARG A 37 6.68 8.89 -4.61
CA ARG A 37 8.04 9.41 -4.40
C ARG A 37 9.00 8.31 -4.00
N LEU A 38 8.59 7.43 -3.11
CA LEU A 38 9.47 6.37 -2.59
C LEU A 38 9.72 5.26 -3.60
N THR A 39 8.71 4.92 -4.41
CA THR A 39 8.87 3.86 -5.42
C THR A 39 9.37 4.38 -6.75
N LYS A 40 9.23 5.69 -7.00
CA LYS A 40 9.51 6.32 -8.30
C LYS A 40 8.63 5.72 -9.40
N ALA A 41 7.46 5.24 -9.03
CA ALA A 41 6.51 4.64 -9.95
C ALA A 41 5.14 5.27 -9.77
N ASN A 42 4.36 5.29 -10.85
CA ASN A 42 2.98 5.77 -10.77
C ASN A 42 2.09 4.69 -10.17
N GLY A 43 1.09 5.12 -9.41
CA GLY A 43 0.12 4.21 -8.83
C GLY A 43 -0.78 3.61 -9.91
N LYS A 44 -1.17 2.36 -9.70
CA LYS A 44 -2.07 1.64 -10.60
C LYS A 44 -3.11 0.92 -9.77
N MET A 45 -4.28 0.72 -10.35
CA MET A 45 -5.30 -0.09 -9.68
C MET A 45 -4.94 -1.57 -9.79
N TRP A 46 -4.96 -2.22 -8.63
CA TRP A 46 -4.78 -3.68 -8.54
C TRP A 46 -6.08 -4.23 -8.00
N GLY A 47 -6.95 -4.65 -8.91
CA GLY A 47 -8.32 -4.97 -8.55
C GLY A 47 -9.17 -3.70 -8.51
N THR A 48 -10.17 -3.67 -7.65
CA THR A 48 -11.15 -2.57 -7.64
C THR A 48 -10.90 -1.54 -6.55
N THR A 49 -10.08 -1.85 -5.54
CA THR A 49 -9.95 -0.96 -4.37
C THR A 49 -8.51 -0.73 -3.93
N ILE A 50 -7.52 -1.33 -4.57
CA ILE A 50 -6.12 -1.22 -4.15
C ILE A 50 -5.37 -0.34 -5.13
N VAL A 51 -4.71 0.69 -4.61
CA VAL A 51 -3.76 1.51 -5.38
C VAL A 51 -2.37 1.00 -5.04
N GLY A 52 -1.72 0.38 -6.01
CA GLY A 52 -0.40 -0.21 -5.81
C GLY A 52 0.67 0.45 -6.66
N PHE A 53 1.91 0.38 -6.19
CA PHE A 53 3.05 1.04 -6.82
C PHE A 53 4.16 0.04 -7.07
N GLY A 54 4.73 0.12 -8.27
CA GLY A 54 5.81 -0.77 -8.66
C GLY A 54 5.30 -2.16 -9.02
N ASN A 55 6.24 -3.04 -9.33
CA ASN A 55 5.91 -4.40 -9.71
C ASN A 55 6.94 -5.34 -9.10
N ASN A 56 6.46 -6.36 -8.42
CA ASN A 56 7.27 -7.41 -7.83
C ASN A 56 6.85 -8.74 -8.44
N HIS A 57 7.72 -9.31 -9.26
CA HIS A 57 7.47 -10.63 -9.84
C HIS A 57 7.92 -11.69 -8.85
N TYR A 58 7.02 -12.61 -8.50
CA TYR A 58 7.32 -13.67 -7.54
C TYR A 58 7.20 -15.03 -8.20
N LYS A 59 7.98 -15.98 -7.70
CA LYS A 59 7.95 -17.36 -8.17
C LYS A 59 8.02 -18.29 -6.97
N TYR A 60 7.05 -19.18 -6.88
CA TYR A 60 7.00 -20.17 -5.82
C TYR A 60 7.72 -21.46 -6.25
N LYS A 61 8.12 -22.27 -5.26
CA LYS A 61 8.80 -23.55 -5.51
C LYS A 61 7.97 -24.50 -6.35
N ASN A 62 6.65 -24.41 -6.26
CA ASN A 62 5.74 -25.27 -7.01
C ASN A 62 5.57 -24.84 -8.47
N GLY A 63 6.31 -23.83 -8.91
CA GLY A 63 6.24 -23.34 -10.28
C GLY A 63 5.24 -22.23 -10.51
N ASN A 64 4.41 -21.92 -9.54
CA ASN A 64 3.48 -20.79 -9.65
C ASN A 64 4.26 -19.48 -9.60
N GLU A 65 3.88 -18.55 -10.46
CA GLU A 65 4.48 -17.22 -10.46
C GLU A 65 3.43 -16.17 -10.77
N GLY A 66 3.72 -14.94 -10.46
CA GLY A 66 2.82 -13.84 -10.72
C GLY A 66 3.44 -12.51 -10.38
N ASP A 67 2.64 -11.48 -10.53
CA ASP A 67 3.07 -10.10 -10.27
C ASP A 67 2.23 -9.50 -9.15
N TRP A 68 2.88 -8.70 -8.33
CA TRP A 68 2.24 -7.93 -7.28
C TRP A 68 2.93 -6.57 -7.19
N PHE A 69 2.33 -5.64 -6.48
CA PHE A 69 2.96 -4.34 -6.29
C PHE A 69 4.04 -4.41 -5.20
N LEU A 70 4.90 -3.39 -5.15
CA LEU A 70 5.91 -3.27 -4.08
C LEU A 70 5.30 -2.74 -2.79
N THR A 71 4.45 -1.74 -2.91
CA THR A 71 3.68 -1.19 -1.80
C THR A 71 2.37 -0.66 -2.33
N GLY A 72 1.39 -0.52 -1.46
CA GLY A 72 0.10 -0.03 -1.88
C GLY A 72 -0.81 0.27 -0.71
N PHE A 73 -1.94 0.89 -1.00
CA PHE A 73 -2.95 1.18 0.00
C PHE A 73 -4.33 0.99 -0.58
N SER A 74 -5.30 0.79 0.32
CA SER A 74 -6.70 0.67 -0.08
C SER A 74 -7.55 1.47 0.90
N PRO A 75 -8.24 2.52 0.43
CA PRO A 75 -9.21 3.23 1.28
C PRO A 75 -10.35 2.26 1.60
N ARG A 76 -10.63 2.13 2.88
CA ARG A 76 -11.70 1.25 3.38
C ARG A 76 -12.75 2.09 4.06
N ASN A 77 -13.86 1.46 4.42
CA ASN A 77 -15.00 2.17 4.99
C ASN A 77 -14.65 3.04 6.19
N LYS A 78 -13.72 2.60 7.04
CA LYS A 78 -13.38 3.33 8.27
C LYS A 78 -11.89 3.65 8.37
N GLY A 79 -11.15 3.59 7.28
CA GLY A 79 -9.71 3.84 7.32
C GLY A 79 -9.01 3.33 6.09
N PHE A 80 -7.78 2.90 6.28
CA PHE A 80 -6.91 2.48 5.19
C PHE A 80 -6.25 1.15 5.52
N ASN A 81 -6.17 0.28 4.51
CA ASN A 81 -5.26 -0.86 4.54
C ASN A 81 -3.96 -0.42 3.87
N LEU A 82 -2.85 -0.66 4.52
CA LEU A 82 -1.53 -0.36 3.99
C LEU A 82 -0.79 -1.68 3.78
N TYR A 83 -0.44 -1.97 2.54
CA TYR A 83 0.15 -3.26 2.17
C TYR A 83 1.67 -3.16 2.22
N LEU A 84 2.27 -3.98 3.08
CA LEU A 84 3.70 -4.01 3.33
C LEU A 84 4.18 -5.45 3.39
N MET A 85 5.50 -5.63 3.34
CA MET A 85 6.09 -6.94 3.58
C MET A 85 5.81 -7.39 5.00
N SER A 86 5.50 -8.67 5.16
CA SER A 86 5.19 -9.24 6.47
C SER A 86 6.40 -9.27 7.40
N GLU A 87 7.59 -9.17 6.86
CA GLU A 87 8.85 -9.23 7.61
C GLU A 87 9.29 -7.88 8.15
N ILE A 88 8.43 -6.86 8.08
CA ILE A 88 8.74 -5.56 8.67
C ILE A 88 8.96 -5.74 10.18
N ILE A 89 10.04 -5.16 10.67
CA ILE A 89 10.45 -5.30 12.06
C ILE A 89 9.42 -4.65 12.97
N LYS A 90 8.98 -5.40 13.96
CA LYS A 90 7.95 -4.93 14.89
C LYS A 90 8.33 -3.62 15.57
N SER A 91 9.61 -3.43 15.89
CA SER A 91 10.06 -2.20 16.55
C SER A 91 9.85 -0.96 15.69
N GLU A 92 9.89 -1.11 14.36
CA GLU A 92 9.58 0.01 13.47
C GLU A 92 8.09 0.32 13.51
N LEU A 93 7.26 -0.73 13.50
CA LEU A 93 5.81 -0.57 13.57
C LEU A 93 5.36 0.04 14.89
N ASP A 94 6.03 -0.29 16.00
CA ASP A 94 5.65 0.23 17.32
C ASP A 94 5.74 1.74 17.39
N LYS A 95 6.55 2.36 16.55
CA LYS A 95 6.71 3.82 16.52
C LYS A 95 5.72 4.51 15.59
N LEU A 96 4.93 3.73 14.85
CA LEU A 96 4.04 4.27 13.83
C LEU A 96 2.86 5.05 14.43
N GLY A 97 2.28 4.55 15.50
CA GLY A 97 1.10 5.15 16.11
C GLY A 97 -0.02 4.14 16.25
N LYS A 98 -1.24 4.58 15.97
CA LYS A 98 -2.42 3.74 16.16
C LYS A 98 -2.69 2.92 14.89
N TYR A 99 -2.43 1.63 14.96
CA TYR A 99 -2.67 0.74 13.85
C TYR A 99 -3.08 -0.64 14.34
N LYS A 100 -3.62 -1.45 13.43
CA LYS A 100 -3.89 -2.86 13.67
C LYS A 100 -3.13 -3.67 12.64
N LYS A 101 -2.33 -4.64 13.10
CA LYS A 101 -1.57 -5.49 12.20
C LYS A 101 -2.42 -6.67 11.74
N ARG A 102 -2.39 -6.92 10.43
CA ARG A 102 -2.97 -8.10 9.81
C ARG A 102 -1.85 -8.88 9.11
N LYS A 103 -2.19 -10.01 8.49
CA LYS A 103 -1.20 -10.87 7.86
C LYS A 103 -0.39 -10.15 6.78
N ASP A 104 -1.06 -9.48 5.87
CA ASP A 104 -0.42 -8.87 4.69
C ASP A 104 -0.49 -7.36 4.67
N PHE A 105 -1.11 -6.76 5.68
CA PHE A 105 -1.28 -5.31 5.72
C PHE A 105 -1.47 -4.84 7.14
N ILE A 106 -1.36 -3.53 7.31
CA ILE A 106 -1.76 -2.87 8.56
C ILE A 106 -2.96 -1.98 8.25
N PHE A 107 -3.80 -1.80 9.26
CA PHE A 107 -4.97 -0.94 9.15
C PHE A 107 -4.82 0.24 10.11
N PHE A 108 -5.15 1.45 9.62
CA PHE A 108 -5.24 2.63 10.47
C PHE A 108 -6.43 3.48 10.02
N LYS A 109 -7.00 4.26 10.97
CA LYS A 109 -8.21 5.02 10.69
C LYS A 109 -7.92 6.31 9.94
N LYS A 110 -6.96 7.09 10.40
CA LYS A 110 -6.63 8.40 9.84
C LYS A 110 -5.12 8.54 9.73
N LEU A 111 -4.70 9.24 8.70
CA LEU A 111 -3.28 9.50 8.50
C LEU A 111 -2.70 10.31 9.68
N SER A 112 -3.52 11.16 10.30
CA SER A 112 -3.11 11.93 11.46
C SER A 112 -2.87 11.09 12.71
N ASP A 113 -3.36 9.85 12.74
CA ASP A 113 -3.14 8.93 13.86
C ASP A 113 -1.77 8.27 13.84
N ILE A 114 -1.03 8.42 12.75
CA ILE A 114 0.26 7.77 12.58
C ILE A 114 1.35 8.80 12.31
N ASP A 115 2.59 8.40 12.62
CA ASP A 115 3.75 9.24 12.40
C ASP A 115 4.20 9.09 10.93
N LYS A 116 4.13 10.17 10.18
CA LYS A 116 4.43 10.14 8.74
C LYS A 116 5.90 9.85 8.47
N VAL A 117 6.81 10.28 9.31
CA VAL A 117 8.23 9.98 9.14
C VAL A 117 8.46 8.48 9.30
N VAL A 118 7.86 7.90 10.33
CA VAL A 118 7.94 6.44 10.56
C VAL A 118 7.27 5.70 9.42
N LEU A 119 6.11 6.19 8.95
CA LEU A 119 5.41 5.59 7.82
C LEU A 119 6.31 5.51 6.59
N GLU A 120 7.01 6.60 6.26
CA GLU A 120 7.90 6.60 5.11
C GLU A 120 9.06 5.62 5.30
N GLN A 121 9.61 5.54 6.50
CA GLN A 121 10.67 4.59 6.80
C GLN A 121 10.21 3.14 6.63
N ILE A 122 9.02 2.83 7.10
CA ILE A 122 8.44 1.49 6.99
C ILE A 122 8.21 1.13 5.53
N ILE A 123 7.62 2.03 4.77
CA ILE A 123 7.37 1.80 3.34
C ILE A 123 8.69 1.58 2.61
N LYS A 124 9.69 2.41 2.88
CA LYS A 124 11.00 2.30 2.25
C LYS A 124 11.67 0.97 2.59
N SER A 125 11.58 0.55 3.86
CA SER A 125 12.14 -0.75 4.27
C SER A 125 11.47 -1.90 3.55
N SER A 126 10.15 -1.82 3.39
CA SER A 126 9.39 -2.85 2.67
C SER A 126 9.79 -2.93 1.20
N ILE A 127 9.94 -1.77 0.56
CA ILE A 127 10.37 -1.71 -0.85
C ILE A 127 11.78 -2.26 -1.00
N ASP A 128 12.69 -1.85 -0.14
CA ASP A 128 14.10 -2.30 -0.20
C ASP A 128 14.19 -3.80 -0.01
N PHE A 129 13.40 -4.38 0.88
CA PHE A 129 13.37 -5.81 1.09
C PHE A 129 12.98 -6.55 -0.18
N LEU A 130 11.96 -6.06 -0.88
CA LEU A 130 11.46 -6.70 -2.10
C LEU A 130 12.38 -6.50 -3.30
N SER A 131 13.19 -5.45 -3.28
CA SER A 131 14.06 -5.10 -4.41
C SER A 131 15.41 -5.82 -4.38
N LYS A 132 15.66 -6.60 -3.35
CA LYS A 132 16.93 -7.33 -3.23
C LYS A 132 16.94 -8.62 -4.05
#